data_9d3f1a786b5f088e71d248a0ffd66f6f
#
_entry.id   9d3f1a786b5f088e71d248a0ffd66f6f
#
_cell.length_a   1.000
_cell.length_b   1.000
_cell.length_c   1.000
_cell.angle_alpha   90.00
_cell.angle_beta   90.00
_cell.angle_gamma   90.00
#
_symmetry.space_group_name_H-M   'P 1'
#
loop_
_entity.id
_entity.type
_entity.pdbx_description
1 polymer ?
#
loop_
_entity_poly.entity_id
_entity_poly.type
_entity_poly.pdbx_seq_one_letter_code
_entity_poly.pdbx_strand_id
1 'polypeptide(L)'
;YVYAGTPDVKRNEVQKFPVAMVQREEHDGTRRYILEDEATVRICGEKIDKQIPREDFAAVAELVFAAVKESRENDVMSPDGVEEFLDEVAIYDLEAKTDDRTDFYVAFYGIEAPLVGFCVRSRLGTMFPLLDGGRAANLKFEQTGVKFATPTVNKINAFGEEDDVAGRMLMIERLGGILKYNDVADKVFRSNLCMIDLHFPRMLGEMLR
;
A
#
# COMPACT_ATOMS: atom_id res chain seq x y z
N TYR A 1 -17.09 9.75 0.98
CA TYR A 1 -16.66 10.09 2.35
C TYR A 1 -15.57 9.14 2.82
N VAL A 2 -14.56 9.69 3.46
CA VAL A 2 -13.59 8.91 4.22
C VAL A 2 -13.96 9.00 5.70
N TYR A 3 -14.00 7.87 6.36
CA TYR A 3 -14.24 7.78 7.78
C TYR A 3 -12.92 7.46 8.47
N ALA A 4 -12.46 8.36 9.32
CA ALA A 4 -11.28 8.15 10.13
C ALA A 4 -11.65 8.13 11.61
N GLY A 5 -11.15 7.17 12.32
CA GLY A 5 -11.34 7.03 13.76
C GLY A 5 -10.09 6.45 14.40
N THR A 6 -9.76 6.91 15.59
CA THR A 6 -8.80 6.21 16.42
C THR A 6 -9.49 5.01 17.06
N PRO A 7 -8.84 3.85 17.11
CA PRO A 7 -9.36 2.68 17.81
C PRO A 7 -9.28 2.90 19.34
N ASP A 8 -10.05 3.87 19.84
CA ASP A 8 -10.28 4.00 21.26
C ASP A 8 -11.46 3.08 21.63
N VAL A 9 -11.20 2.08 22.43
CA VAL A 9 -12.18 1.09 22.89
C VAL A 9 -13.36 1.74 23.63
N LYS A 10 -13.23 3.01 24.04
CA LYS A 10 -14.26 3.74 24.80
C LYS A 10 -14.97 4.82 24.00
N ARG A 11 -14.46 5.22 22.83
CA ARG A 11 -15.03 6.29 22.00
C ARG A 11 -14.90 5.92 20.53
N ASN A 12 -15.92 5.31 19.97
CA ASN A 12 -16.06 5.16 18.53
C ASN A 12 -16.51 6.49 17.87
N GLU A 13 -15.77 7.56 18.09
CA GLU A 13 -15.98 8.81 17.36
C GLU A 13 -15.30 8.67 15.99
N VAL A 14 -16.05 8.19 15.03
CA VAL A 14 -15.63 8.17 13.64
C VAL A 14 -15.84 9.56 13.05
N GLN A 15 -14.77 10.22 12.65
CA GLN A 15 -14.85 11.48 11.93
C GLN A 15 -15.13 11.22 10.45
N LYS A 16 -16.06 11.98 9.88
CA LYS A 16 -16.48 11.89 8.49
C LYS A 16 -15.87 13.04 7.69
N PHE A 17 -15.04 12.71 6.72
CA PHE A 17 -14.42 13.70 5.84
C PHE A 17 -15.05 13.62 4.45
N PRO A 18 -15.68 14.70 3.96
CA PRO A 18 -16.22 14.74 2.61
C PRO A 18 -15.09 14.80 1.59
N VAL A 19 -15.13 13.88 0.62
CA VAL A 19 -14.18 13.83 -0.49
C VAL A 19 -14.62 14.77 -1.60
N ALA A 20 -13.72 15.63 -2.05
CA ALA A 20 -13.91 16.52 -3.19
C ALA A 20 -13.46 15.87 -4.49
N MET A 21 -12.34 15.16 -4.46
CA MET A 21 -11.72 14.54 -5.65
C MET A 21 -10.96 13.28 -5.24
N VAL A 22 -10.99 12.28 -6.12
CA VAL A 22 -10.08 11.13 -6.11
C VAL A 22 -9.19 11.21 -7.33
N GLN A 23 -7.89 11.02 -7.16
CA GLN A 23 -6.91 10.92 -8.25
C GLN A 23 -6.28 9.54 -8.27
N ARG A 24 -6.17 8.96 -9.45
CA ARG A 24 -5.47 7.71 -9.72
C ARG A 24 -4.43 7.90 -10.81
N GLU A 25 -3.33 7.17 -10.70
CA GLU A 25 -2.34 7.04 -11.78
C GLU A 25 -2.64 5.74 -12.53
N GLU A 26 -3.10 5.87 -13.78
CA GLU A 26 -3.38 4.76 -14.67
C GLU A 26 -2.20 4.58 -15.66
N HIS A 27 -2.15 3.45 -16.35
CA HIS A 27 -1.06 3.16 -17.31
C HIS A 27 -0.96 4.18 -18.44
N ASP A 28 -2.05 4.86 -18.79
CA ASP A 28 -2.15 5.84 -19.86
C ASP A 28 -2.25 7.30 -19.36
N GLY A 29 -1.99 7.54 -18.05
CA GLY A 29 -1.92 8.86 -17.42
C GLY A 29 -2.80 9.05 -16.21
N THR A 30 -2.73 10.24 -15.63
CA THR A 30 -3.48 10.59 -14.41
C THR A 30 -4.97 10.72 -14.70
N ARG A 31 -5.81 10.14 -13.84
CA ARG A 31 -7.27 10.29 -13.82
C ARG A 31 -7.72 11.01 -12.55
N ARG A 32 -8.68 11.92 -12.72
CA ARG A 32 -9.32 12.63 -11.60
C ARG A 32 -10.82 12.44 -11.68
N TYR A 33 -11.38 12.03 -10.56
CA TYR A 33 -12.81 11.84 -10.33
C TYR A 33 -13.28 12.92 -9.38
N ILE A 34 -13.96 13.92 -9.89
CA ILE A 34 -14.36 15.14 -9.18
C ILE A 34 -15.85 15.08 -8.93
N LEU A 35 -16.26 15.21 -7.68
CA LEU A 35 -17.65 15.34 -7.32
C LEU A 35 -18.08 16.81 -7.58
N GLU A 36 -18.69 17.06 -8.73
CA GLU A 36 -19.12 18.42 -9.13
C GLU A 36 -20.32 18.88 -8.31
N ASP A 37 -21.26 17.97 -8.08
CA ASP A 37 -22.46 18.18 -7.26
C ASP A 37 -22.83 16.90 -6.51
N GLU A 38 -24.01 16.87 -5.87
CA GLU A 38 -24.44 15.67 -5.12
C GLU A 38 -24.79 14.47 -6.02
N ALA A 39 -25.02 14.68 -7.32
CA ALA A 39 -25.50 13.69 -8.26
C ALA A 39 -24.48 13.27 -9.32
N THR A 40 -23.47 14.08 -9.59
CA THR A 40 -22.60 13.93 -10.77
C THR A 40 -21.14 13.85 -10.41
N VAL A 41 -20.46 12.86 -10.97
CA VAL A 41 -18.99 12.73 -10.94
C VAL A 41 -18.43 13.06 -12.31
N ARG A 42 -17.54 14.04 -12.38
CA ARG A 42 -16.77 14.33 -13.57
C ARG A 42 -15.46 13.56 -13.56
N ILE A 43 -15.20 12.86 -14.65
CA ILE A 43 -13.97 12.13 -14.89
C ILE A 43 -13.13 12.92 -15.87
N CYS A 44 -11.94 13.34 -15.50
CA CYS A 44 -11.02 14.07 -16.36
C CYS A 44 -9.59 13.50 -16.33
N GLY A 45 -8.96 13.50 -17.50
CA GLY A 45 -7.60 13.05 -17.74
C GLY A 45 -7.12 13.49 -19.11
N GLU A 46 -5.95 13.01 -19.57
CA GLU A 46 -5.38 13.44 -20.84
C GLU A 46 -6.27 13.15 -22.06
N LYS A 47 -7.03 12.05 -22.02
CA LYS A 47 -7.84 11.57 -23.15
C LYS A 47 -9.32 11.38 -22.80
N ILE A 48 -9.72 11.77 -21.60
CA ILE A 48 -11.08 11.58 -21.13
C ILE A 48 -11.58 12.84 -20.44
N ASP A 49 -12.79 13.25 -20.77
CA ASP A 49 -13.57 14.26 -20.06
C ASP A 49 -15.06 13.90 -20.22
N LYS A 50 -15.65 13.31 -19.19
CA LYS A 50 -17.06 12.92 -19.17
C LYS A 50 -17.68 13.00 -17.79
N GLN A 51 -18.99 13.02 -17.76
CA GLN A 51 -19.79 13.05 -16.54
C GLN A 51 -20.59 11.75 -16.42
N ILE A 52 -20.56 11.17 -15.23
CA ILE A 52 -21.26 9.94 -14.89
C ILE A 52 -22.13 10.18 -13.65
N PRO A 53 -23.38 9.68 -13.61
CA PRO A 53 -24.21 9.72 -12.42
C PRO A 53 -23.50 9.05 -11.23
N ARG A 54 -23.54 9.71 -10.08
CA ARG A 54 -22.98 9.15 -8.85
C ARG A 54 -23.65 7.85 -8.42
N GLU A 55 -24.93 7.71 -8.73
CA GLU A 55 -25.72 6.51 -8.42
C GLU A 55 -25.18 5.26 -9.12
N ASP A 56 -24.58 5.39 -10.33
CA ASP A 56 -23.99 4.27 -11.05
C ASP A 56 -22.73 3.76 -10.31
N PHE A 57 -21.90 4.67 -9.80
CA PHE A 57 -20.78 4.29 -8.92
C PHE A 57 -21.26 3.59 -7.64
N ALA A 58 -22.35 4.06 -7.05
CA ALA A 58 -22.90 3.46 -5.83
C ALA A 58 -23.44 2.05 -6.10
N ALA A 59 -24.17 1.87 -7.20
CA ALA A 59 -24.71 0.57 -7.60
C ALA A 59 -23.60 -0.46 -7.85
N VAL A 60 -22.56 -0.08 -8.61
CA VAL A 60 -21.42 -0.97 -8.87
C VAL A 60 -20.64 -1.26 -7.60
N ALA A 61 -20.42 -0.26 -6.73
CA ALA A 61 -19.77 -0.47 -5.45
C ALA A 61 -20.52 -1.47 -4.54
N GLU A 62 -21.87 -1.45 -4.55
CA GLU A 62 -22.68 -2.42 -3.82
C GLU A 62 -22.54 -3.83 -4.40
N LEU A 63 -22.51 -3.98 -5.74
CA LEU A 63 -22.27 -5.28 -6.39
C LEU A 63 -20.92 -5.86 -6.02
N VAL A 64 -19.87 -5.04 -6.13
CA VAL A 64 -18.51 -5.47 -5.73
C VAL A 64 -18.45 -5.81 -4.25
N PHE A 65 -19.07 -5.00 -3.38
CA PHE A 65 -19.09 -5.27 -1.94
C PHE A 65 -19.82 -6.56 -1.60
N ALA A 66 -20.94 -6.84 -2.27
CA ALA A 66 -21.68 -8.10 -2.09
C ALA A 66 -20.84 -9.31 -2.53
N ALA A 67 -20.18 -9.22 -3.69
CA ALA A 67 -19.29 -10.28 -4.18
C ALA A 67 -18.13 -10.53 -3.22
N VAL A 68 -17.48 -9.46 -2.74
CA VAL A 68 -16.40 -9.53 -1.73
C VAL A 68 -16.88 -10.21 -0.45
N LYS A 69 -18.08 -9.90 0.00
CA LYS A 69 -18.63 -10.46 1.24
C LYS A 69 -18.98 -11.95 1.12
N GLU A 70 -19.35 -12.41 -0.07
CA GLU A 70 -19.70 -13.80 -0.37
C GLU A 70 -18.50 -14.64 -0.81
N SER A 71 -17.41 -14.03 -1.21
CA SER A 71 -16.20 -14.70 -1.69
C SER A 71 -15.52 -15.50 -0.60
N ARG A 72 -14.83 -16.56 -1.05
CA ARG A 72 -13.90 -17.32 -0.22
C ARG A 72 -12.46 -16.87 -0.52
N GLU A 73 -11.56 -17.27 0.34
CA GLU A 73 -10.12 -17.05 0.14
C GLU A 73 -9.66 -17.49 -1.26
N ASN A 74 -8.92 -16.61 -1.94
CA ASN A 74 -8.40 -16.79 -3.31
C ASN A 74 -9.47 -16.90 -4.43
N ASP A 75 -10.71 -16.55 -4.18
CA ASP A 75 -11.68 -16.44 -5.26
C ASP A 75 -11.36 -15.24 -6.16
N VAL A 76 -11.45 -15.47 -7.46
CA VAL A 76 -11.47 -14.39 -8.46
C VAL A 76 -12.91 -13.89 -8.56
N MET A 77 -13.11 -12.60 -8.31
CA MET A 77 -14.42 -11.98 -8.34
C MET A 77 -14.53 -11.07 -9.56
N SER A 78 -15.45 -11.38 -10.44
CA SER A 78 -15.82 -10.53 -11.57
C SER A 78 -17.34 -10.57 -11.70
N PRO A 79 -18.10 -9.79 -10.88
CA PRO A 79 -19.54 -9.69 -11.02
C PRO A 79 -19.91 -9.11 -12.40
N ASP A 80 -20.99 -9.62 -13.00
CA ASP A 80 -21.47 -9.17 -14.30
C ASP A 80 -21.69 -7.65 -14.32
N GLY A 81 -21.21 -6.98 -15.37
CA GLY A 81 -21.35 -5.54 -15.59
C GLY A 81 -20.34 -4.66 -14.84
N VAL A 82 -19.52 -5.22 -13.95
CA VAL A 82 -18.51 -4.44 -13.22
C VAL A 82 -17.35 -4.05 -14.12
N GLU A 83 -16.85 -4.97 -14.94
CA GLU A 83 -15.72 -4.71 -15.86
C GLU A 83 -16.10 -3.65 -16.89
N GLU A 84 -17.28 -3.75 -17.49
CA GLU A 84 -17.79 -2.78 -18.44
C GLU A 84 -17.92 -1.38 -17.82
N PHE A 85 -18.36 -1.30 -16.58
CA PHE A 85 -18.43 -0.03 -15.88
C PHE A 85 -17.04 0.52 -15.56
N LEU A 86 -16.08 -0.32 -15.13
CA LEU A 86 -14.72 0.10 -14.87
C LEU A 86 -14.05 0.65 -16.13
N ASP A 87 -14.26 -0.01 -17.27
CA ASP A 87 -13.81 0.50 -18.58
C ASP A 87 -14.49 1.83 -18.94
N GLU A 88 -15.79 1.92 -18.71
CA GLU A 88 -16.54 3.15 -18.96
C GLU A 88 -15.99 4.32 -18.16
N VAL A 89 -15.65 4.11 -16.90
CA VAL A 89 -15.11 5.16 -16.01
C VAL A 89 -13.59 5.26 -16.05
N ALA A 90 -12.94 4.52 -16.95
CA ALA A 90 -11.50 4.49 -17.17
C ALA A 90 -10.69 4.18 -15.88
N ILE A 91 -11.15 3.17 -15.16
CA ILE A 91 -10.43 2.56 -14.03
C ILE A 91 -9.83 1.24 -14.53
N TYR A 92 -8.52 1.21 -14.65
CA TYR A 92 -7.75 0.06 -15.12
C TYR A 92 -6.89 -0.53 -14.01
N ASP A 93 -6.16 -1.59 -14.32
CA ASP A 93 -5.19 -2.15 -13.40
C ASP A 93 -4.08 -1.15 -13.09
N LEU A 94 -3.79 -1.01 -11.80
CA LEU A 94 -2.68 -0.19 -11.34
C LEU A 94 -1.36 -0.91 -11.62
N GLU A 95 -0.59 -0.39 -12.55
CA GLU A 95 0.85 -0.64 -12.55
C GLU A 95 1.48 0.18 -11.42
N ALA A 96 1.60 -0.42 -10.24
CA ALA A 96 2.30 0.19 -9.13
C ALA A 96 3.74 0.52 -9.56
N LYS A 97 4.08 1.80 -9.61
CA LYS A 97 5.48 2.22 -9.73
C LYS A 97 6.23 1.63 -8.53
N THR A 98 7.42 1.11 -8.76
CA THR A 98 8.24 0.40 -7.77
C THR A 98 8.47 1.21 -6.48
N ASP A 99 8.37 2.51 -6.54
CA ASP A 99 8.67 3.43 -5.44
C ASP A 99 7.42 4.08 -4.80
N ASP A 100 6.25 4.01 -5.46
CA ASP A 100 4.98 4.54 -4.94
C ASP A 100 3.92 3.43 -4.92
N ARG A 101 3.49 3.06 -3.71
CA ARG A 101 2.47 2.04 -3.47
C ARG A 101 1.10 2.63 -3.16
N THR A 102 0.93 3.89 -3.47
CA THR A 102 -0.34 4.59 -3.29
C THR A 102 -1.32 4.15 -4.38
N ASP A 103 -2.43 3.55 -3.99
CA ASP A 103 -3.45 3.09 -4.92
C ASP A 103 -4.29 4.25 -5.47
N PHE A 104 -4.52 5.27 -4.65
CA PHE A 104 -5.19 6.50 -5.06
C PHE A 104 -4.92 7.64 -4.09
N TYR A 105 -5.12 8.86 -4.57
CA TYR A 105 -5.01 10.09 -3.78
C TYR A 105 -6.37 10.73 -3.61
N VAL A 106 -6.58 11.41 -2.49
CA VAL A 106 -7.84 12.07 -2.14
C VAL A 106 -7.60 13.53 -1.78
N ALA A 107 -8.43 14.41 -2.32
CA ALA A 107 -8.62 15.77 -1.83
C ALA A 107 -9.93 15.86 -1.04
N PHE A 108 -9.91 16.58 0.07
CA PHE A 108 -11.07 16.77 0.94
C PHE A 108 -11.63 18.18 0.83
N TYR A 109 -12.96 18.33 0.98
CA TYR A 109 -13.58 19.63 1.05
C TYR A 109 -13.13 20.38 2.31
N GLY A 110 -12.79 21.67 2.12
CA GLY A 110 -12.44 22.56 3.23
C GLY A 110 -11.09 22.31 3.88
N ILE A 111 -10.27 21.45 3.31
CA ILE A 111 -8.91 21.18 3.77
C ILE A 111 -7.93 21.60 2.68
N GLU A 112 -7.21 22.70 2.91
CA GLU A 112 -6.08 23.12 2.09
C GLU A 112 -4.85 22.27 2.46
N ALA A 113 -4.81 21.04 1.99
CA ALA A 113 -3.71 20.14 2.20
C ALA A 113 -3.28 19.52 0.86
N PRO A 114 -2.03 19.05 0.73
CA PRO A 114 -1.65 18.20 -0.40
C PRO A 114 -2.55 16.97 -0.45
N LEU A 115 -2.65 16.37 -1.64
CA LEU A 115 -3.38 15.12 -1.83
C LEU A 115 -2.92 14.07 -0.81
N VAL A 116 -3.87 13.39 -0.19
CA VAL A 116 -3.59 12.33 0.78
C VAL A 116 -3.63 10.99 0.07
N GLY A 117 -2.52 10.26 0.09
CA GLY A 117 -2.40 8.93 -0.51
C GLY A 117 -3.02 7.84 0.36
N PHE A 118 -3.72 6.92 -0.28
CA PHE A 118 -4.33 5.75 0.35
C PHE A 118 -3.86 4.48 -0.33
N CYS A 119 -3.62 3.45 0.48
CA CYS A 119 -3.39 2.09 0.03
C CYS A 119 -4.58 1.22 0.42
N VAL A 120 -5.09 0.46 -0.53
CA VAL A 120 -6.17 -0.50 -0.28
C VAL A 120 -5.56 -1.78 0.31
N ARG A 121 -6.16 -2.28 1.39
CA ARG A 121 -5.77 -3.55 2.00
C ARG A 121 -6.99 -4.43 2.12
N SER A 122 -6.96 -5.54 1.39
CA SER A 122 -8.01 -6.55 1.48
C SER A 122 -7.74 -7.50 2.65
N ARG A 123 -8.81 -7.94 3.31
CA ARG A 123 -8.77 -9.00 4.32
C ARG A 123 -9.27 -10.34 3.78
N LEU A 124 -9.34 -10.48 2.47
CA LEU A 124 -9.81 -11.71 1.82
C LEU A 124 -8.74 -12.82 1.76
N GLY A 125 -7.47 -12.48 1.97
CA GLY A 125 -6.36 -13.45 2.02
C GLY A 125 -6.00 -13.85 3.44
N THR A 126 -5.30 -14.98 3.59
CA THR A 126 -4.80 -15.52 4.87
C THR A 126 -3.65 -14.75 5.46
N MET A 127 -2.90 -14.02 4.65
CA MET A 127 -1.70 -13.31 5.09
C MET A 127 -1.91 -11.80 4.99
N PHE A 128 -1.84 -11.14 6.15
CA PHE A 128 -1.73 -9.69 6.22
C PHE A 128 -0.27 -9.31 6.42
N PRO A 129 0.40 -8.70 5.44
CA PRO A 129 1.69 -8.13 5.73
C PRO A 129 1.51 -7.02 6.77
N LEU A 130 2.08 -7.24 7.94
CA LEU A 130 2.10 -6.25 9.02
C LEU A 130 2.82 -4.97 8.58
N LEU A 131 3.85 -5.16 7.76
CA LEU A 131 4.65 -4.12 7.13
C LEU A 131 4.61 -4.35 5.61
N ASP A 132 3.85 -3.55 4.92
CA ASP A 132 3.93 -3.50 3.47
C ASP A 132 5.12 -2.62 3.09
N GLY A 133 6.29 -3.24 3.19
CA GLY A 133 7.53 -2.54 3.02
C GLY A 133 7.97 -2.46 1.56
N GLY A 134 7.96 -1.26 0.97
CA GLY A 134 8.84 -0.94 -0.13
C GLY A 134 10.29 -0.78 0.37
N ARG A 135 11.18 -0.34 -0.52
CA ARG A 135 12.59 -0.05 -0.15
C ARG A 135 12.73 0.92 1.04
N ALA A 136 11.73 1.80 1.24
CA ALA A 136 11.68 2.71 2.38
C ALA A 136 11.56 2.00 3.74
N ALA A 137 10.93 0.83 3.79
CA ALA A 137 10.77 0.06 5.03
C ALA A 137 11.93 -0.92 5.30
N ASN A 138 13.02 -0.85 4.54
CA ASN A 138 14.15 -1.73 4.73
C ASN A 138 14.90 -1.43 6.03
N LEU A 139 15.22 -2.49 6.75
CA LEU A 139 16.14 -2.46 7.88
C LEU A 139 17.56 -2.74 7.40
N LYS A 140 18.52 -2.08 8.01
CA LYS A 140 19.95 -2.25 7.74
C LYS A 140 20.60 -3.08 8.83
N PHE A 141 21.33 -4.10 8.41
CA PHE A 141 22.16 -4.89 9.30
C PHE A 141 23.63 -4.73 8.93
N GLU A 142 24.45 -4.62 9.93
CA GLU A 142 25.90 -4.66 9.79
C GLU A 142 26.39 -6.10 9.97
N GLN A 143 27.14 -6.59 9.00
CA GLN A 143 27.78 -7.87 9.10
C GLN A 143 29.16 -7.72 9.77
N THR A 144 29.34 -8.44 10.87
CA THR A 144 30.59 -8.49 11.65
C THR A 144 31.09 -9.93 11.77
N GLY A 145 32.18 -10.14 12.48
CA GLY A 145 32.79 -11.47 12.63
C GLY A 145 33.78 -11.76 11.51
N VAL A 146 33.38 -12.53 10.52
CA VAL A 146 34.26 -12.91 9.41
C VAL A 146 34.14 -11.91 8.26
N LYS A 147 35.28 -11.51 7.68
CA LYS A 147 35.29 -10.71 6.46
C LYS A 147 35.12 -11.61 5.24
N PHE A 148 34.03 -11.46 4.52
CA PHE A 148 33.78 -12.23 3.30
C PHE A 148 34.54 -11.68 2.10
N ALA A 149 35.11 -12.59 1.31
CA ALA A 149 35.66 -12.23 -0.01
C ALA A 149 34.55 -12.02 -1.02
N THR A 150 34.80 -11.20 -2.05
CA THR A 150 33.83 -10.88 -3.11
C THR A 150 33.11 -12.12 -3.70
N PRO A 151 33.78 -13.26 -4.01
CA PRO A 151 33.09 -14.43 -4.51
C PRO A 151 32.08 -15.01 -3.53
N THR A 152 32.36 -14.93 -2.22
CA THR A 152 31.44 -15.39 -1.17
C THR A 152 30.22 -14.47 -1.08
N VAL A 153 30.43 -13.14 -1.14
CA VAL A 153 29.33 -12.16 -1.17
C VAL A 153 28.42 -12.41 -2.38
N ASN A 154 29.00 -12.64 -3.55
CA ASN A 154 28.23 -12.93 -4.76
C ASN A 154 27.40 -14.21 -4.62
N LYS A 155 27.93 -15.24 -3.98
CA LYS A 155 27.18 -16.48 -3.70
C LYS A 155 26.03 -16.26 -2.72
N ILE A 156 26.24 -15.44 -1.70
CA ILE A 156 25.18 -15.08 -0.75
C ILE A 156 24.07 -14.31 -1.47
N ASN A 157 24.42 -13.32 -2.28
CA ASN A 157 23.44 -12.51 -3.02
C ASN A 157 22.66 -13.29 -4.07
N ALA A 158 23.26 -14.33 -4.63
CA ALA A 158 22.62 -15.23 -5.61
C ALA A 158 21.90 -16.43 -4.96
N PHE A 159 21.86 -16.49 -3.63
CA PHE A 159 21.21 -17.60 -2.93
C PHE A 159 19.70 -17.40 -2.85
N GLY A 160 18.96 -18.45 -3.21
CA GLY A 160 17.50 -18.45 -3.19
C GLY A 160 16.86 -17.63 -4.30
N GLU A 161 15.59 -17.40 -4.18
CA GLU A 161 14.85 -16.47 -5.03
C GLU A 161 15.15 -15.03 -4.66
N GLU A 162 14.70 -14.04 -5.47
CA GLU A 162 15.05 -12.63 -5.29
C GLU A 162 14.65 -12.09 -3.91
N ASP A 163 13.60 -12.60 -3.33
CA ASP A 163 13.03 -12.22 -2.03
C ASP A 163 13.43 -13.13 -0.85
N ASP A 164 14.26 -14.16 -1.07
CA ASP A 164 14.72 -15.05 0.01
C ASP A 164 15.77 -14.37 0.92
N VAL A 165 15.31 -13.35 1.62
CA VAL A 165 16.16 -12.61 2.58
C VAL A 165 16.55 -13.49 3.77
N ALA A 166 15.62 -14.30 4.28
CA ALA A 166 15.86 -15.18 5.43
C ALA A 166 16.92 -16.23 5.12
N GLY A 167 16.86 -16.88 3.95
CA GLY A 167 17.86 -17.84 3.51
C GLY A 167 19.26 -17.24 3.38
N ARG A 168 19.34 -16.01 2.84
CA ARG A 168 20.62 -15.26 2.77
C ARG A 168 21.17 -14.89 4.14
N MET A 169 20.33 -14.48 5.08
CA MET A 169 20.74 -14.19 6.45
C MET A 169 21.29 -15.45 7.14
N LEU A 170 20.58 -16.56 7.05
CA LEU A 170 21.04 -17.86 7.57
C LEU A 170 22.36 -18.31 6.93
N MET A 171 22.55 -18.07 5.64
CA MET A 171 23.81 -18.39 4.97
C MET A 171 24.98 -17.56 5.51
N ILE A 172 24.76 -16.28 5.77
CA ILE A 172 25.77 -15.40 6.40
C ILE A 172 26.18 -15.97 7.76
N GLU A 173 25.22 -16.34 8.59
CA GLU A 173 25.49 -16.92 9.92
C GLU A 173 26.22 -18.26 9.86
N ARG A 174 25.83 -19.15 8.93
CA ARG A 174 26.52 -20.43 8.71
C ARG A 174 27.96 -20.28 8.27
N LEU A 175 28.29 -19.19 7.59
CA LEU A 175 29.66 -18.84 7.19
C LEU A 175 30.44 -18.10 8.27
N GLY A 176 29.89 -17.96 9.48
CA GLY A 176 30.53 -17.32 10.63
C GLY A 176 30.37 -15.81 10.68
N GLY A 177 29.52 -15.24 9.82
CA GLY A 177 29.13 -13.83 9.92
C GLY A 177 28.15 -13.63 11.09
N ILE A 178 28.21 -12.44 11.65
CA ILE A 178 27.30 -12.00 12.72
C ILE A 178 26.55 -10.77 12.21
N LEU A 179 25.22 -10.88 12.14
CA LEU A 179 24.38 -9.76 11.77
C LEU A 179 23.97 -8.97 13.01
N LYS A 180 24.15 -7.67 12.99
CA LYS A 180 23.71 -6.75 14.04
C LYS A 180 22.83 -5.68 13.41
N TYR A 181 21.71 -5.39 14.07
CA TYR A 181 20.90 -4.26 13.63
C TYR A 181 21.73 -2.97 13.65
N ASN A 182 21.71 -2.25 12.56
CA ASN A 182 22.41 -0.97 12.40
C ASN A 182 21.42 0.20 12.41
N ASP A 183 20.51 0.25 11.43
CA ASP A 183 19.54 1.35 11.30
C ASP A 183 18.38 0.96 10.38
N VAL A 184 17.49 1.90 10.12
CA VAL A 184 16.44 1.85 9.10
C VAL A 184 16.92 2.56 7.85
N ALA A 185 16.53 2.10 6.67
CA ALA A 185 17.00 2.66 5.41
C ALA A 185 16.48 4.09 5.18
N ASP A 186 15.20 4.32 5.47
CA ASP A 186 14.53 5.60 5.28
C ASP A 186 14.35 6.36 6.60
N LYS A 187 14.63 7.66 6.56
CA LYS A 187 14.58 8.54 7.75
C LYS A 187 13.14 8.80 8.22
N VAL A 188 12.18 8.89 7.29
CA VAL A 188 10.77 9.14 7.63
C VAL A 188 10.20 7.90 8.28
N PHE A 189 10.46 6.72 7.71
CA PHE A 189 10.04 5.44 8.31
C PHE A 189 10.65 5.25 9.70
N ARG A 190 11.95 5.53 9.85
CA ARG A 190 12.60 5.52 11.17
C ARG A 190 11.91 6.46 12.16
N SER A 191 11.61 7.69 11.73
CA SER A 191 10.93 8.67 12.58
C SER A 191 9.55 8.17 13.00
N ASN A 192 8.78 7.60 12.09
CA ASN A 192 7.46 7.05 12.39
C ASN A 192 7.52 5.90 13.40
N LEU A 193 8.50 5.00 13.26
CA LEU A 193 8.73 3.94 14.26
C LEU A 193 9.10 4.51 15.63
N CYS A 194 9.96 5.53 15.67
CA CYS A 194 10.35 6.20 16.91
C CYS A 194 9.19 6.97 17.57
N MET A 195 8.16 7.35 16.83
CA MET A 195 6.94 7.94 17.41
C MET A 195 6.11 6.92 18.21
N ILE A 196 6.25 5.63 17.92
CA ILE A 196 5.62 4.55 18.69
C ILE A 196 6.43 4.34 19.98
N ASP A 197 7.74 4.13 19.84
CA ASP A 197 8.71 4.03 20.93
C ASP A 197 10.12 4.30 20.38
N LEU A 198 10.96 5.01 21.12
CA LEU A 198 12.32 5.37 20.68
C LEU A 198 13.21 4.16 20.37
N HIS A 199 12.95 3.03 21.02
CA HIS A 199 13.67 1.77 20.82
C HIS A 199 12.99 0.84 19.80
N PHE A 200 11.78 1.18 19.32
CA PHE A 200 11.00 0.30 18.46
C PHE A 200 11.74 -0.10 17.18
N PRO A 201 12.47 0.78 16.47
CA PRO A 201 13.24 0.38 15.29
C PRO A 201 14.24 -0.73 15.60
N ARG A 202 14.94 -0.64 16.74
CA ARG A 202 15.90 -1.65 17.17
C ARG A 202 15.22 -2.95 17.60
N MET A 203 14.15 -2.85 18.35
CA MET A 203 13.37 -4.03 18.75
C MET A 203 12.88 -4.79 17.53
N LEU A 204 12.32 -4.09 16.56
CA LEU A 204 11.87 -4.67 15.30
C LEU A 204 13.03 -5.34 14.55
N GLY A 205 14.18 -4.69 14.44
CA GLY A 205 15.36 -5.25 13.79
C GLY A 205 15.87 -6.53 14.48
N GLU A 206 15.90 -6.56 15.80
CA GLU A 206 16.30 -7.77 16.55
C GLU A 206 15.27 -8.91 16.47
N MET A 207 13.99 -8.59 16.30
CA MET A 207 12.92 -9.59 16.09
C MET A 207 12.95 -10.23 14.69
N LEU A 208 13.43 -9.49 13.68
CA LEU A 208 13.49 -9.95 12.29
C LEU A 208 14.84 -10.59 11.93
N ARG A 209 15.77 -10.62 12.83
CA ARG A 209 17.03 -11.33 12.72
C ARG A 209 16.86 -12.79 13.11
#